data_0f2b1aa4ffa61823280a1a1b76cee300
#
_entry.id   0f2b1aa4ffa61823280a1a1b76cee300
#
_cell.length_a   1.000
_cell.length_b   1.000
_cell.length_c   1.000
_cell.angle_alpha   90.00
_cell.angle_beta   90.00
_cell.angle_gamma   90.00
#
_symmetry.space_group_name_H-M   'P 1'
#
loop_
_entity.id
_entity.type
_entity.pdbx_description
1 polymer ?
#
loop_
_entity_poly.entity_id
_entity_poly.type
_entity_poly.pdbx_seq_one_letter_code
_entity_poly.pdbx_strand_id
1 'polypeptide(L)'
;MTVIYWVRHGPTHEKTFVGHRDVPADLSDAAQIARLSAALPANALVVSSDLKRSIDTATALKGARTRLPHRTGLREFDFGDWDGMHFSDVSKNWPDLSRSYWETPGDVAPPNGESWNAAAARITADITDLTAQHPRRDIIAVAHFGVILTQVAQAANIAPYRALSHRIDNFSITEIQIRPTLGVARINHLA
;
A
#
# COMPACT_ATOMS: atom_id res chain seq x y z
N MET A 1 -20.16 9.70 -4.17
CA MET A 1 -19.33 8.89 -3.27
C MET A 1 -18.05 8.58 -4.02
N THR A 2 -16.91 8.51 -3.36
CA THR A 2 -15.63 8.06 -3.92
C THR A 2 -15.07 7.01 -2.99
N VAL A 3 -14.79 5.84 -3.50
CA VAL A 3 -14.18 4.74 -2.78
C VAL A 3 -12.81 4.44 -3.38
N ILE A 4 -11.80 4.24 -2.55
CA ILE A 4 -10.51 3.70 -2.96
C ILE A 4 -10.45 2.23 -2.57
N TYR A 5 -10.28 1.40 -3.58
CA TYR A 5 -10.02 -0.03 -3.47
C TYR A 5 -8.51 -0.23 -3.47
N TRP A 6 -7.93 -0.24 -2.28
CA TRP A 6 -6.52 -0.53 -2.12
C TRP A 6 -6.25 -2.01 -2.38
N VAL A 7 -5.34 -2.29 -3.29
CA VAL A 7 -4.90 -3.66 -3.58
C VAL A 7 -3.43 -3.76 -3.23
N ARG A 8 -3.06 -4.68 -2.35
CA ARG A 8 -1.66 -5.01 -2.17
C ARG A 8 -1.17 -5.80 -3.38
N HIS A 9 -0.03 -5.38 -3.95
CA HIS A 9 0.61 -6.06 -5.08
C HIS A 9 0.78 -7.58 -4.87
N GLY A 10 1.04 -8.32 -5.93
CA GLY A 10 1.33 -9.76 -5.87
C GLY A 10 2.58 -10.09 -5.04
N PRO A 11 2.76 -11.36 -4.60
CA PRO A 11 3.88 -11.76 -3.75
C PRO A 11 5.21 -11.55 -4.47
N THR A 12 6.23 -11.14 -3.70
CA THR A 12 7.62 -11.01 -4.20
C THR A 12 8.50 -12.18 -3.78
N HIS A 13 8.02 -13.02 -2.85
CA HIS A 13 8.75 -14.12 -2.21
C HIS A 13 10.03 -13.69 -1.46
N GLU A 14 10.26 -12.37 -1.34
CA GLU A 14 11.37 -11.83 -0.57
C GLU A 14 11.16 -12.07 0.94
N LYS A 15 12.25 -12.38 1.63
CA LYS A 15 12.28 -12.58 3.09
C LYS A 15 13.00 -11.44 3.82
N THR A 16 13.22 -10.35 3.11
CA THR A 16 13.92 -9.16 3.55
C THR A 16 13.00 -7.96 3.51
N PHE A 17 13.43 -6.82 4.04
CA PHE A 17 12.74 -5.57 3.78
C PHE A 17 12.70 -5.25 2.28
N VAL A 18 11.55 -4.86 1.78
CA VAL A 18 11.36 -4.43 0.39
C VAL A 18 10.61 -3.11 0.40
N GLY A 19 11.36 -2.03 0.41
CA GLY A 19 10.88 -0.66 0.35
C GLY A 19 10.89 -0.13 -1.10
N HIS A 20 11.82 0.74 -1.39
CA HIS A 20 11.99 1.34 -2.71
C HIS A 20 12.76 0.46 -3.69
N ARG A 21 13.40 -0.61 -3.23
CA ARG A 21 14.04 -1.60 -4.10
C ARG A 21 13.01 -2.19 -5.08
N ASP A 22 13.36 -2.20 -6.36
CA ASP A 22 12.42 -2.57 -7.43
C ASP A 22 12.42 -4.07 -7.72
N VAL A 23 11.66 -4.80 -6.92
CA VAL A 23 11.48 -6.26 -7.00
C VAL A 23 10.19 -6.57 -7.76
N PRO A 24 10.19 -7.54 -8.70
CA PRO A 24 8.97 -7.96 -9.42
C PRO A 24 8.02 -8.75 -8.51
N ALA A 25 6.72 -8.74 -8.84
CA ALA A 25 5.73 -9.61 -8.24
C ALA A 25 5.62 -10.93 -9.01
N ASP A 26 5.33 -12.02 -8.30
CA ASP A 26 4.86 -13.26 -8.91
C ASP A 26 3.37 -13.13 -9.26
N LEU A 27 3.06 -13.24 -10.52
CA LEU A 27 1.70 -13.16 -11.08
C LEU A 27 1.27 -14.49 -11.72
N SER A 28 1.89 -15.60 -11.34
CA SER A 28 1.62 -16.92 -11.93
C SER A 28 0.23 -17.47 -11.58
N ASP A 29 -0.38 -17.05 -10.45
CA ASP A 29 -1.74 -17.45 -10.09
C ASP A 29 -2.80 -16.62 -10.86
N ALA A 30 -2.97 -16.97 -12.13
CA ALA A 30 -3.94 -16.32 -13.01
C ALA A 30 -5.39 -16.46 -12.50
N ALA A 31 -5.71 -17.54 -11.79
CA ALA A 31 -7.05 -17.77 -11.25
C ALA A 31 -7.34 -16.78 -10.10
N GLN A 32 -6.39 -16.56 -9.21
CA GLN A 32 -6.52 -15.56 -8.14
C GLN A 32 -6.64 -14.15 -8.69
N ILE A 33 -5.82 -13.79 -9.69
CA ILE A 33 -5.89 -12.48 -10.37
C ILE A 33 -7.26 -12.29 -11.03
N ALA A 34 -7.81 -13.32 -11.66
CA ALA A 34 -9.14 -13.25 -12.28
C ALA A 34 -10.25 -13.03 -11.25
N ARG A 35 -10.22 -13.76 -10.11
CA ARG A 35 -11.17 -13.56 -9.00
C ARG A 35 -11.05 -12.16 -8.42
N LEU A 36 -9.84 -11.70 -8.14
CA LEU A 36 -9.58 -10.35 -7.66
C LEU A 36 -10.11 -9.29 -8.62
N SER A 37 -9.84 -9.44 -9.92
CA SER A 37 -10.34 -8.51 -10.93
C SER A 37 -11.87 -8.48 -11.00
N ALA A 38 -12.53 -9.64 -10.84
CA ALA A 38 -13.99 -9.75 -10.83
C ALA A 38 -14.63 -9.11 -9.59
N ALA A 39 -13.93 -9.12 -8.45
CA ALA A 39 -14.39 -8.50 -7.20
C ALA A 39 -14.25 -6.97 -7.18
N LEU A 40 -13.51 -6.38 -8.12
CA LEU A 40 -13.27 -4.95 -8.21
C LEU A 40 -14.26 -4.27 -9.17
N PRO A 41 -14.67 -3.00 -8.91
CA PRO A 41 -15.62 -2.30 -9.76
C PRO A 41 -15.16 -2.20 -11.22
N ALA A 42 -16.06 -2.51 -12.16
CA ALA A 42 -15.75 -2.51 -13.59
C ALA A 42 -15.43 -1.11 -14.15
N ASN A 43 -16.02 -0.06 -13.58
CA ASN A 43 -15.90 1.32 -14.04
C ASN A 43 -14.88 2.15 -13.23
N ALA A 44 -14.13 1.54 -12.32
CA ALA A 44 -13.13 2.24 -11.54
C ALA A 44 -11.91 2.63 -12.40
N LEU A 45 -11.22 3.68 -11.99
CA LEU A 45 -9.90 4.03 -12.51
C LEU A 45 -8.85 3.13 -11.85
N VAL A 46 -7.79 2.78 -12.58
CA VAL A 46 -6.69 1.98 -12.02
C VAL A 46 -5.43 2.82 -11.93
N VAL A 47 -4.85 2.91 -10.76
CA VAL A 47 -3.57 3.57 -10.50
C VAL A 47 -2.65 2.62 -9.75
N SER A 48 -1.33 2.85 -9.80
CA SER A 48 -0.36 2.14 -8.95
C SER A 48 0.78 3.04 -8.55
N SER A 49 1.57 2.61 -7.55
CA SER A 49 2.93 3.12 -7.43
C SER A 49 3.72 2.80 -8.70
N ASP A 50 4.87 3.44 -8.86
CA ASP A 50 5.79 3.22 -9.97
C ASP A 50 6.81 2.09 -9.72
N LEU A 51 6.68 1.35 -8.64
CA LEU A 51 7.48 0.15 -8.39
C LEU A 51 6.92 -1.04 -9.18
N LYS A 52 7.81 -1.80 -9.80
CA LYS A 52 7.49 -2.86 -10.76
C LYS A 52 6.42 -3.83 -10.26
N ARG A 53 6.51 -4.31 -9.02
CA ARG A 53 5.53 -5.21 -8.41
C ARG A 53 4.09 -4.65 -8.42
N SER A 54 3.95 -3.33 -8.24
CA SER A 54 2.65 -2.66 -8.28
C SER A 54 2.20 -2.37 -9.71
N ILE A 55 3.13 -1.98 -10.59
CA ILE A 55 2.86 -1.75 -12.02
C ILE A 55 2.32 -3.03 -12.66
N ASP A 56 3.04 -4.14 -12.49
CA ASP A 56 2.71 -5.42 -13.12
C ASP A 56 1.38 -5.95 -12.58
N THR A 57 1.15 -5.88 -11.27
CA THR A 57 -0.13 -6.26 -10.64
C THR A 57 -1.29 -5.41 -11.19
N ALA A 58 -1.12 -4.09 -11.24
CA ALA A 58 -2.15 -3.19 -11.76
C ALA A 58 -2.44 -3.42 -13.25
N THR A 59 -1.43 -3.79 -14.02
CA THR A 59 -1.57 -4.13 -15.43
C THR A 59 -2.38 -5.42 -15.61
N ALA A 60 -2.11 -6.43 -14.78
CA ALA A 60 -2.87 -7.68 -14.77
C ALA A 60 -4.34 -7.48 -14.37
N LEU A 61 -4.61 -6.52 -13.47
CA LEU A 61 -5.98 -6.21 -12.99
C LEU A 61 -6.74 -5.23 -13.89
N LYS A 62 -6.06 -4.54 -14.78
CA LYS A 62 -6.65 -3.44 -15.57
C LYS A 62 -7.92 -3.86 -16.31
N GLY A 63 -7.87 -4.98 -17.04
CA GLY A 63 -8.97 -5.37 -17.93
C GLY A 63 -9.36 -4.23 -18.88
N ALA A 64 -10.66 -3.90 -18.93
CA ALA A 64 -11.19 -2.78 -19.71
C ALA A 64 -11.14 -1.41 -18.98
N ARG A 65 -10.68 -1.37 -17.73
CA ARG A 65 -10.63 -0.15 -16.91
C ARG A 65 -9.60 0.85 -17.45
N THR A 66 -9.85 2.14 -17.23
CA THR A 66 -8.90 3.20 -17.58
C THR A 66 -7.70 3.17 -16.63
N ARG A 67 -6.49 3.04 -17.19
CA ARG A 67 -5.23 3.08 -16.44
C ARG A 67 -4.73 4.52 -16.37
N LEU A 68 -4.50 5.00 -15.16
CA LEU A 68 -3.87 6.30 -14.89
C LEU A 68 -2.33 6.17 -14.87
N PRO A 69 -1.60 7.28 -15.03
CA PRO A 69 -0.15 7.31 -14.82
C PRO A 69 0.24 6.81 -13.42
N HIS A 70 1.43 6.23 -13.31
CA HIS A 70 1.98 5.80 -12.03
C HIS A 70 2.24 6.98 -11.10
N ARG A 71 2.20 6.74 -9.79
CA ARG A 71 2.37 7.77 -8.78
C ARG A 71 3.47 7.38 -7.80
N THR A 72 4.55 8.18 -7.78
CA THR A 72 5.67 7.97 -6.84
C THR A 72 5.23 8.15 -5.39
N GLY A 73 4.23 8.99 -5.15
CA GLY A 73 3.61 9.18 -3.84
C GLY A 73 2.95 7.92 -3.27
N LEU A 74 2.74 6.86 -4.06
CA LEU A 74 2.19 5.57 -3.62
C LEU A 74 3.26 4.49 -3.41
N ARG A 75 4.57 4.81 -3.48
CA ARG A 75 5.63 3.86 -3.14
C ARG A 75 5.50 3.36 -1.72
N GLU A 76 6.02 2.15 -1.46
CA GLU A 76 6.20 1.61 -0.12
C GLU A 76 7.06 2.56 0.74
N PHE A 77 7.11 2.34 2.02
CA PHE A 77 8.02 3.07 2.91
C PHE A 77 9.45 2.94 2.39
N ASP A 78 10.17 4.04 2.42
CA ASP A 78 11.61 4.01 2.23
C ASP A 78 12.25 3.46 3.50
N PHE A 79 12.72 2.22 3.43
CA PHE A 79 13.40 1.59 4.55
C PHE A 79 14.89 1.98 4.65
N GLY A 80 15.38 2.86 3.76
CA GLY A 80 16.76 3.34 3.79
C GLY A 80 17.76 2.21 3.85
N ASP A 81 18.66 2.25 4.83
CA ASP A 81 19.71 1.25 4.99
C ASP A 81 19.20 -0.16 5.35
N TRP A 82 17.93 -0.28 5.74
CA TRP A 82 17.33 -1.59 6.03
C TRP A 82 16.81 -2.29 4.78
N ASP A 83 16.63 -1.58 3.66
CA ASP A 83 16.10 -2.17 2.43
C ASP A 83 17.01 -3.28 1.90
N GLY A 84 16.49 -4.47 1.70
CA GLY A 84 17.24 -5.67 1.33
C GLY A 84 17.85 -6.46 2.51
N MET A 85 17.82 -5.94 3.72
CA MET A 85 18.30 -6.65 4.90
C MET A 85 17.25 -7.61 5.45
N HIS A 86 17.70 -8.71 6.06
CA HIS A 86 16.82 -9.60 6.81
C HIS A 86 16.38 -8.93 8.13
N PHE A 87 15.14 -9.19 8.56
CA PHE A 87 14.57 -8.59 9.79
C PHE A 87 15.42 -8.87 11.04
N SER A 88 16.02 -10.08 11.14
CA SER A 88 16.91 -10.43 12.25
C SER A 88 18.20 -9.62 12.28
N ASP A 89 18.73 -9.27 11.09
CA ASP A 89 19.96 -8.50 10.99
C ASP A 89 19.73 -7.04 11.37
N VAL A 90 18.59 -6.50 10.96
CA VAL A 90 18.16 -5.16 11.39
C VAL A 90 17.99 -5.11 12.91
N SER A 91 17.29 -6.08 13.51
CA SER A 91 17.11 -6.15 14.96
C SER A 91 18.43 -6.32 15.73
N LYS A 92 19.41 -7.01 15.13
CA LYS A 92 20.75 -7.20 15.72
C LYS A 92 21.60 -5.94 15.62
N ASN A 93 21.57 -5.26 14.46
CA ASN A 93 22.45 -4.11 14.20
C ASN A 93 21.90 -2.80 14.80
N TRP A 94 20.57 -2.67 14.88
CA TRP A 94 19.87 -1.50 15.44
C TRP A 94 18.77 -1.93 16.43
N PRO A 95 19.11 -2.57 17.57
CA PRO A 95 18.10 -3.18 18.45
C PRO A 95 17.08 -2.18 19.00
N ASP A 96 17.51 -1.02 19.46
CA ASP A 96 16.62 -0.02 20.05
C ASP A 96 15.84 0.75 18.98
N LEU A 97 16.50 1.10 17.87
CA LEU A 97 15.87 1.81 16.78
C LEU A 97 14.79 0.95 16.10
N SER A 98 15.10 -0.33 15.81
CA SER A 98 14.12 -1.23 15.19
C SER A 98 12.94 -1.50 16.11
N ARG A 99 13.16 -1.64 17.41
CA ARG A 99 12.08 -1.75 18.38
C ARG A 99 11.20 -0.52 18.39
N SER A 100 11.80 0.66 18.51
CA SER A 100 11.06 1.93 18.51
C SER A 100 10.27 2.14 17.22
N TYR A 101 10.84 1.77 16.06
CA TYR A 101 10.18 1.88 14.77
C TYR A 101 8.86 1.09 14.70
N TRP A 102 8.80 -0.11 15.32
CA TRP A 102 7.62 -0.96 15.30
C TRP A 102 6.68 -0.75 16.50
N GLU A 103 7.21 -0.44 17.69
CA GLU A 103 6.42 -0.33 18.92
C GLU A 103 5.88 1.08 19.15
N THR A 104 6.60 2.10 18.68
CA THR A 104 6.21 3.50 18.79
C THR A 104 6.32 4.23 17.44
N PRO A 105 5.64 3.72 16.40
CA PRO A 105 5.71 4.31 15.08
C PRO A 105 5.17 5.74 15.07
N GLY A 106 5.89 6.63 14.43
CA GLY A 106 5.61 8.06 14.37
C GLY A 106 6.71 8.75 13.58
N ASP A 107 7.59 9.47 14.27
CA ASP A 107 8.71 10.18 13.64
C ASP A 107 10.01 9.37 13.62
N VAL A 108 10.02 8.19 14.24
CA VAL A 108 11.16 7.28 14.18
C VAL A 108 11.32 6.74 12.75
N ALA A 109 12.55 6.82 12.21
CA ALA A 109 12.87 6.38 10.85
C ALA A 109 14.10 5.46 10.83
N PRO A 110 14.19 4.53 9.87
CA PRO A 110 15.44 3.84 9.58
C PRO A 110 16.52 4.84 9.15
N PRO A 111 17.82 4.52 9.30
CA PRO A 111 18.87 5.36 8.75
C PRO A 111 18.66 5.58 7.24
N ASN A 112 18.71 6.84 6.81
CA ASN A 112 18.45 7.26 5.42
C ASN A 112 17.06 6.87 4.85
N GLY A 113 16.12 6.49 5.70
CA GLY A 113 14.77 6.12 5.31
C GLY A 113 13.70 7.11 5.78
N GLU A 114 12.44 6.74 5.66
CA GLU A 114 11.31 7.58 6.07
C GLU A 114 10.60 7.01 7.30
N SER A 115 10.06 7.91 8.12
CA SER A 115 9.22 7.56 9.25
C SER A 115 7.78 7.24 8.80
N TRP A 116 6.99 6.66 9.71
CA TRP A 116 5.56 6.48 9.51
C TRP A 116 4.86 7.80 9.16
N ASN A 117 5.15 8.87 9.90
CA ASN A 117 4.49 10.16 9.70
C ASN A 117 4.86 10.79 8.35
N ALA A 118 6.12 10.68 7.93
CA ALA A 118 6.56 11.16 6.62
C ALA A 118 5.88 10.39 5.48
N ALA A 119 5.85 9.06 5.55
CA ALA A 119 5.17 8.22 4.58
C ALA A 119 3.66 8.52 4.53
N ALA A 120 2.99 8.59 5.68
CA ALA A 120 1.57 8.91 5.77
C ALA A 120 1.23 10.27 5.15
N ALA A 121 2.06 11.29 5.42
CA ALA A 121 1.87 12.63 4.84
C ALA A 121 2.01 12.60 3.31
N ARG A 122 3.05 11.96 2.78
CA ARG A 122 3.29 11.80 1.34
C ARG A 122 2.12 11.10 0.64
N ILE A 123 1.68 9.96 1.19
CA ILE A 123 0.60 9.16 0.63
C ILE A 123 -0.72 9.94 0.66
N THR A 124 -1.02 10.60 1.79
CA THR A 124 -2.25 11.38 1.95
C THR A 124 -2.31 12.55 0.97
N ALA A 125 -1.19 13.25 0.76
CA ALA A 125 -1.11 14.34 -0.21
C ALA A 125 -1.40 13.82 -1.63
N ASP A 126 -0.80 12.68 -2.01
CA ASP A 126 -0.97 12.08 -3.33
C ASP A 126 -2.42 11.60 -3.58
N ILE A 127 -3.06 10.98 -2.58
CA ILE A 127 -4.46 10.56 -2.66
C ILE A 127 -5.42 11.75 -2.70
N THR A 128 -5.12 12.80 -1.96
CA THR A 128 -5.92 14.04 -1.98
C THR A 128 -5.91 14.66 -3.38
N ASP A 129 -4.73 14.78 -3.99
CA ASP A 129 -4.55 15.26 -5.36
C ASP A 129 -5.27 14.36 -6.36
N LEU A 130 -5.07 13.04 -6.28
CA LEU A 130 -5.70 12.06 -7.17
C LEU A 130 -7.23 12.13 -7.13
N THR A 131 -7.81 12.21 -5.94
CA THR A 131 -9.28 12.28 -5.78
C THR A 131 -9.86 13.63 -6.18
N ALA A 132 -9.08 14.71 -6.09
CA ALA A 132 -9.47 16.04 -6.60
C ALA A 132 -9.48 16.07 -8.14
N GLN A 133 -8.52 15.42 -8.79
CA GLN A 133 -8.46 15.29 -10.27
C GLN A 133 -9.58 14.39 -10.82
N HIS A 134 -10.07 13.45 -10.04
CA HIS A 134 -11.08 12.46 -10.46
C HIS A 134 -12.31 12.45 -9.53
N PRO A 135 -13.06 13.55 -9.43
CA PRO A 135 -14.18 13.64 -8.50
C PRO A 135 -15.26 12.63 -8.82
N ARG A 136 -15.82 11.99 -7.77
CA ARG A 136 -16.90 11.00 -7.86
C ARG A 136 -16.54 9.74 -8.68
N ARG A 137 -15.27 9.44 -8.83
CA ARG A 137 -14.79 8.21 -9.47
C ARG A 137 -14.26 7.26 -8.40
N ASP A 138 -14.61 6.00 -8.51
CA ASP A 138 -13.97 4.95 -7.74
C ASP A 138 -12.59 4.65 -8.32
N ILE A 139 -11.64 4.33 -7.44
CA ILE A 139 -10.23 4.16 -7.80
C ILE A 139 -9.73 2.84 -7.23
N ILE A 140 -9.13 2.01 -8.07
CA ILE A 140 -8.34 0.86 -7.68
C ILE A 140 -6.89 1.33 -7.58
N ALA A 141 -6.34 1.37 -6.37
CA ALA A 141 -4.98 1.79 -6.10
C ALA A 141 -4.12 0.57 -5.73
N VAL A 142 -3.27 0.13 -6.66
CA VAL A 142 -2.34 -0.97 -6.39
C VAL A 142 -1.10 -0.42 -5.71
N ALA A 143 -0.87 -0.82 -4.48
CA ALA A 143 0.16 -0.30 -3.62
C ALA A 143 0.75 -1.40 -2.70
N HIS A 144 1.19 -1.02 -1.52
CA HIS A 144 2.05 -1.80 -0.65
C HIS A 144 1.45 -1.91 0.75
N PHE A 145 2.03 -2.80 1.56
CA PHE A 145 1.58 -3.08 2.92
C PHE A 145 1.54 -1.82 3.80
N GLY A 146 2.65 -1.10 3.91
CA GLY A 146 2.75 0.10 4.75
C GLY A 146 1.84 1.23 4.26
N VAL A 147 1.77 1.42 2.94
CA VAL A 147 0.88 2.42 2.31
C VAL A 147 -0.57 2.20 2.74
N ILE A 148 -1.06 0.96 2.62
CA ILE A 148 -2.44 0.62 2.96
C ILE A 148 -2.70 0.84 4.45
N LEU A 149 -1.75 0.45 5.32
CA LEU A 149 -1.89 0.64 6.76
C LEU A 149 -1.96 2.10 7.19
N THR A 150 -1.19 3.02 6.54
CA THR A 150 -1.32 4.44 6.84
C THR A 150 -2.71 4.97 6.54
N GLN A 151 -3.31 4.52 5.45
CA GLN A 151 -4.64 4.92 5.04
C GLN A 151 -5.74 4.31 5.92
N VAL A 152 -5.54 3.08 6.38
CA VAL A 152 -6.41 2.44 7.39
C VAL A 152 -6.34 3.22 8.71
N ALA A 153 -5.13 3.57 9.17
CA ALA A 153 -4.96 4.35 10.41
C ALA A 153 -5.73 5.67 10.36
N GLN A 154 -5.60 6.40 9.26
CA GLN A 154 -6.27 7.67 9.05
C GLN A 154 -7.79 7.50 8.96
N ALA A 155 -8.28 6.55 8.16
CA ALA A 155 -9.70 6.36 7.92
C ALA A 155 -10.45 5.79 9.13
N ALA A 156 -9.80 4.97 9.93
CA ALA A 156 -10.35 4.43 11.17
C ALA A 156 -10.08 5.33 12.39
N ASN A 157 -9.30 6.41 12.23
CA ASN A 157 -8.85 7.30 13.32
C ASN A 157 -8.20 6.52 14.47
N ILE A 158 -7.25 5.63 14.14
CA ILE A 158 -6.50 4.82 15.09
C ILE A 158 -5.01 5.15 15.06
N ALA A 159 -4.34 4.93 16.19
CA ALA A 159 -2.90 5.14 16.28
C ALA A 159 -2.13 4.20 15.31
N PRO A 160 -0.97 4.63 14.77
CA PRO A 160 -0.13 3.83 13.87
C PRO A 160 0.17 2.43 14.39
N TYR A 161 0.53 2.30 15.66
CA TYR A 161 0.79 1.00 16.29
C TYR A 161 -0.42 0.04 16.19
N ARG A 162 -1.64 0.57 16.34
CA ARG A 162 -2.87 -0.23 16.19
C ARG A 162 -3.08 -0.65 14.75
N ALA A 163 -2.76 0.22 13.79
CA ALA A 163 -2.86 -0.13 12.39
C ALA A 163 -1.90 -1.27 11.99
N LEU A 164 -0.70 -1.32 12.57
CA LEU A 164 0.26 -2.41 12.34
C LEU A 164 -0.24 -3.80 12.75
N SER A 165 -1.28 -3.89 13.59
CA SER A 165 -1.89 -5.17 13.95
C SER A 165 -2.79 -5.76 12.85
N HIS A 166 -3.15 -4.97 11.84
CA HIS A 166 -3.96 -5.47 10.72
C HIS A 166 -3.11 -6.28 9.75
N ARG A 167 -3.66 -7.39 9.31
CA ARG A 167 -3.11 -8.17 8.23
C ARG A 167 -3.51 -7.54 6.89
N ILE A 168 -2.58 -7.45 5.95
CA ILE A 168 -2.81 -7.04 4.56
C ILE A 168 -2.09 -8.06 3.68
N ASP A 169 -2.82 -9.03 3.16
CA ASP A 169 -2.26 -10.09 2.31
C ASP A 169 -1.98 -9.58 0.88
N ASN A 170 -1.07 -10.23 0.17
CA ASN A 170 -0.92 -9.99 -1.25
C ASN A 170 -2.24 -10.27 -1.96
N PHE A 171 -2.58 -9.48 -2.97
CA PHE A 171 -3.85 -9.53 -3.70
C PHE A 171 -5.11 -9.27 -2.85
N SER A 172 -4.96 -8.82 -1.60
CA SER A 172 -6.12 -8.42 -0.80
C SER A 172 -6.65 -7.05 -1.21
N ILE A 173 -7.95 -6.85 -0.97
CA ILE A 173 -8.65 -5.58 -1.15
C ILE A 173 -8.93 -4.96 0.22
N THR A 174 -8.55 -3.70 0.39
CA THR A 174 -8.97 -2.84 1.52
C THR A 174 -9.77 -1.68 0.96
N GLU A 175 -11.01 -1.52 1.40
CA GLU A 175 -11.93 -0.50 0.90
C GLU A 175 -12.02 0.67 1.86
N ILE A 176 -11.65 1.85 1.36
CA ILE A 176 -11.73 3.11 2.11
C ILE A 176 -12.63 4.08 1.36
N GLN A 177 -13.71 4.47 2.01
CA GLN A 177 -14.59 5.53 1.52
C GLN A 177 -13.97 6.88 1.85
N ILE A 178 -13.81 7.73 0.82
CA ILE A 178 -13.19 9.05 0.97
C ILE A 178 -14.26 10.14 1.15
N ARG A 179 -15.41 10.00 0.49
CA ARG A 179 -16.50 10.97 0.52
C ARG A 179 -17.86 10.28 0.55
N PRO A 180 -18.88 10.82 1.23
CA PRO A 180 -18.93 12.11 1.94
C PRO A 180 -18.13 12.12 3.24
N THR A 181 -17.88 10.99 3.88
CA THR A 181 -17.12 10.83 5.11
C THR A 181 -16.00 9.84 4.90
N LEU A 182 -14.84 10.13 5.51
CA LEU A 182 -13.73 9.19 5.55
C LEU A 182 -14.08 7.99 6.45
N GLY A 183 -13.89 6.78 5.96
CA GLY A 183 -14.18 5.58 6.75
C GLY A 183 -13.71 4.30 6.07
N VAL A 184 -13.41 3.29 6.89
CA VAL A 184 -13.02 1.96 6.42
C VAL A 184 -14.28 1.11 6.26
N ALA A 185 -14.50 0.58 5.07
CA ALA A 185 -15.61 -0.33 4.81
C ALA A 185 -15.18 -1.80 5.00
N ARG A 186 -13.95 -2.13 4.56
CA ARG A 186 -13.43 -3.50 4.61
C ARG A 186 -11.91 -3.50 4.61
N ILE A 187 -11.28 -4.41 5.36
CA ILE A 187 -9.83 -4.60 5.41
C ILE A 187 -9.49 -6.03 4.99
N ASN A 188 -8.43 -6.18 4.19
CA ASN A 188 -7.80 -7.47 3.87
C ASN A 188 -8.78 -8.53 3.29
N HIS A 189 -9.67 -8.14 2.41
CA HIS A 189 -10.56 -9.08 1.74
C HIS A 189 -9.83 -9.83 0.62
N LEU A 190 -9.86 -11.16 0.66
CA LEU A 190 -9.41 -12.05 -0.40
C LEU A 190 -10.62 -12.52 -1.22
N ALA A 191 -10.55 -12.39 -2.55
CA ALA A 191 -11.61 -12.78 -3.48
C ALA A 191 -11.45 -14.24 -3.95
#